data_43adfaaede97883ff8fb59c546ea6080
#
_entry.id   43adfaaede97883ff8fb59c546ea6080
#
_cell.length_a   1.000
_cell.length_b   1.000
_cell.length_c   1.000
_cell.angle_alpha   90.00
_cell.angle_beta   90.00
_cell.angle_gamma   90.00
#
_symmetry.space_group_name_H-M   'P 1'
#
loop_
_entity.id
_entity.type
_entity.pdbx_description
1 polymer ?
#
loop_
_entity_poly.entity_id
_entity_poly.type
_entity_poly.pdbx_seq_one_letter_code
_entity_poly.pdbx_strand_id
1 'polypeptide(L)'
;MKVSSHWVRSPLLNINNACQTCHNVPEEELRDKVATIQGRTTAQMERAATALTDMLDAIREAEAAGATEEQLAPIFELQKKAAWRLDFISSENSKGFHADQEAMRILGESIDYSRQAEAAALRLRAPKAPESTREVVPVEGVTPAKDG
;
A
#
# COMPACT_ATOMS: atom_id res chain seq x y z
N MET A 1 40.07 -25.16 -5.78
CA MET A 1 38.65 -25.58 -5.69
C MET A 1 37.87 -24.46 -5.02
N LYS A 2 36.89 -23.86 -5.69
CA LYS A 2 36.01 -22.86 -5.05
C LYS A 2 35.00 -23.62 -4.20
N VAL A 3 34.98 -23.36 -2.91
CA VAL A 3 33.98 -23.90 -1.98
C VAL A 3 32.89 -22.87 -1.81
N SER A 4 31.65 -23.23 -2.12
CA SER A 4 30.50 -22.36 -1.90
C SER A 4 30.25 -22.21 -0.40
N SER A 5 30.08 -20.98 0.05
CA SER A 5 29.66 -20.71 1.43
C SER A 5 28.15 -20.92 1.54
N HIS A 6 27.72 -21.80 2.42
CA HIS A 6 26.30 -22.03 2.74
C HIS A 6 25.79 -21.19 3.92
N TRP A 7 26.61 -20.25 4.39
CA TRP A 7 26.22 -19.34 5.46
C TRP A 7 25.39 -18.20 4.92
N VAL A 8 24.07 -18.29 5.08
CA VAL A 8 23.14 -17.23 4.68
C VAL A 8 23.09 -16.18 5.78
N ARG A 9 24.06 -15.27 5.77
CA ARG A 9 24.16 -14.14 6.71
C ARG A 9 24.05 -12.81 5.96
N SER A 10 23.58 -11.77 6.66
CA SER A 10 23.56 -10.43 6.10
C SER A 10 24.97 -9.98 5.68
N PRO A 11 25.14 -9.42 4.48
CA PRO A 11 26.42 -8.82 4.04
C PRO A 11 26.91 -7.71 4.99
N LEU A 12 26.01 -7.07 5.74
CA LEU A 12 26.33 -6.05 6.74
C LEU A 12 27.20 -6.56 7.90
N LEU A 13 27.29 -7.88 8.08
CA LEU A 13 28.20 -8.49 9.07
C LEU A 13 29.64 -8.59 8.57
N ASN A 14 29.90 -8.29 7.28
CA ASN A 14 31.21 -8.40 6.66
C ASN A 14 31.35 -7.42 5.46
N ILE A 15 31.11 -6.13 5.74
CA ILE A 15 31.03 -5.06 4.74
C ILE A 15 32.34 -4.97 3.91
N ASN A 16 33.50 -5.13 4.55
CA ASN A 16 34.77 -5.04 3.89
C ASN A 16 34.94 -6.07 2.76
N ASN A 17 34.45 -7.29 2.94
CA ASN A 17 34.52 -8.34 1.91
C ASN A 17 33.30 -8.36 0.99
N ALA A 18 32.15 -7.89 1.45
CA ALA A 18 30.90 -7.92 0.68
C ALA A 18 30.71 -6.68 -0.19
N CYS A 19 31.01 -5.49 0.33
CA CYS A 19 30.71 -4.22 -0.32
C CYS A 19 32.00 -3.49 -0.79
N GLN A 20 33.01 -3.40 0.07
CA GLN A 20 34.23 -2.61 -0.21
C GLN A 20 35.15 -3.26 -1.25
N THR A 21 34.87 -4.49 -1.70
CA THR A 21 35.50 -5.05 -2.90
C THR A 21 35.25 -4.24 -4.17
N CYS A 22 34.12 -3.51 -4.21
CA CYS A 22 33.69 -2.66 -5.34
C CYS A 22 33.51 -1.20 -4.94
N HIS A 23 33.14 -0.92 -3.68
CA HIS A 23 32.86 0.43 -3.18
C HIS A 23 34.05 0.97 -2.37
N ASN A 24 34.70 2.00 -2.90
CA ASN A 24 35.84 2.65 -2.23
C ASN A 24 35.36 3.80 -1.33
N VAL A 25 34.54 3.45 -0.34
CA VAL A 25 34.00 4.38 0.67
C VAL A 25 34.10 3.76 2.06
N PRO A 26 34.07 4.54 3.14
CA PRO A 26 34.10 4.03 4.51
C PRO A 26 32.97 3.04 4.79
N GLU A 27 33.25 2.05 5.65
CA GLU A 27 32.25 1.05 6.06
C GLU A 27 31.01 1.70 6.69
N GLU A 28 31.20 2.73 7.50
CA GLU A 28 30.12 3.49 8.15
C GLU A 28 29.16 4.10 7.14
N GLU A 29 29.69 4.71 6.08
CA GLU A 29 28.87 5.30 5.01
C GLU A 29 28.00 4.26 4.29
N LEU A 30 28.57 3.08 4.02
CA LEU A 30 27.85 1.97 3.41
C LEU A 30 26.73 1.44 4.34
N ARG A 31 27.05 1.31 5.62
CA ARG A 31 26.10 0.89 6.66
C ARG A 31 24.92 1.87 6.77
N ASP A 32 25.21 3.16 6.83
CA ASP A 32 24.20 4.23 6.92
C ASP A 32 23.33 4.27 5.68
N LYS A 33 23.90 4.04 4.51
CA LYS A 33 23.12 3.96 3.26
C LYS A 33 22.12 2.80 3.29
N VAL A 34 22.57 1.63 3.72
CA VAL A 34 21.67 0.46 3.85
C VAL A 34 20.60 0.74 4.91
N ALA A 35 20.97 1.27 6.07
CA ALA A 35 20.04 1.61 7.14
C ALA A 35 18.98 2.62 6.67
N THR A 36 19.36 3.61 5.88
CA THR A 36 18.44 4.58 5.30
C THR A 36 17.42 3.93 4.37
N ILE A 37 17.87 3.05 3.48
CA ILE A 37 16.98 2.34 2.53
C ILE A 37 16.01 1.44 3.30
N GLN A 38 16.53 0.61 4.19
CA GLN A 38 15.72 -0.32 4.99
C GLN A 38 14.76 0.41 5.91
N GLY A 39 15.17 1.52 6.51
CA GLY A 39 14.33 2.36 7.37
C GLY A 39 13.14 2.96 6.62
N ARG A 40 13.34 3.44 5.39
CA ARG A 40 12.25 3.94 4.53
C ARG A 40 11.24 2.84 4.21
N THR A 41 11.72 1.66 3.85
CA THR A 41 10.84 0.52 3.54
C THR A 41 10.06 0.09 4.77
N THR A 42 10.71 0.00 5.93
CA THR A 42 10.04 -0.33 7.20
C THR A 42 8.93 0.68 7.53
N ALA A 43 9.23 1.97 7.46
CA ALA A 43 8.24 3.01 7.72
C ALA A 43 7.03 2.94 6.76
N GLN A 44 7.27 2.61 5.49
CA GLN A 44 6.18 2.43 4.53
C GLN A 44 5.38 1.15 4.79
N MET A 45 6.02 0.06 5.23
CA MET A 45 5.33 -1.17 5.66
C MET A 45 4.42 -0.92 6.85
N GLU A 46 4.86 -0.15 7.84
CA GLU A 46 4.03 0.23 9.00
C GLU A 46 2.79 1.01 8.57
N ARG A 47 2.93 1.94 7.62
CA ARG A 47 1.79 2.67 7.04
C ARG A 47 0.83 1.75 6.29
N ALA A 48 1.35 0.80 5.53
CA ALA A 48 0.53 -0.19 4.81
C ALA A 48 -0.21 -1.11 5.79
N ALA A 49 0.46 -1.56 6.86
CA ALA A 49 -0.16 -2.37 7.90
C ALA A 49 -1.29 -1.61 8.63
N THR A 50 -1.06 -0.33 8.95
CA THR A 50 -2.10 0.53 9.54
C THR A 50 -3.31 0.66 8.62
N ALA A 51 -3.08 0.97 7.34
CA ALA A 51 -4.17 1.08 6.35
C ALA A 51 -4.95 -0.23 6.18
N LEU A 52 -4.25 -1.38 6.22
CA LEU A 52 -4.86 -2.70 6.17
C LEU A 52 -5.72 -2.96 7.42
N THR A 53 -5.25 -2.60 8.59
CA THR A 53 -6.00 -2.75 9.85
C THR A 53 -7.27 -1.90 9.85
N ASP A 54 -7.16 -0.62 9.49
CA ASP A 54 -8.32 0.29 9.38
C ASP A 54 -9.37 -0.26 8.43
N MET A 55 -8.95 -0.80 7.29
CA MET A 55 -9.84 -1.47 6.32
C MET A 55 -10.55 -2.68 6.93
N LEU A 56 -9.82 -3.55 7.64
CA LEU A 56 -10.40 -4.74 8.27
C LEU A 56 -11.42 -4.37 9.35
N ASP A 57 -11.18 -3.31 10.10
CA ASP A 57 -12.11 -2.79 11.08
C ASP A 57 -13.39 -2.25 10.41
N ALA A 58 -13.24 -1.49 9.32
CA ALA A 58 -14.38 -0.99 8.54
C ALA A 58 -15.22 -2.12 7.93
N ILE A 59 -14.59 -3.20 7.44
CA ILE A 59 -15.30 -4.38 6.92
C ILE A 59 -16.10 -5.04 8.04
N ARG A 60 -15.50 -5.29 9.20
CA ARG A 60 -16.21 -5.87 10.36
C ARG A 60 -17.41 -5.03 10.82
N GLU A 61 -17.27 -3.71 10.81
CA GLU A 61 -18.35 -2.80 11.12
C GLU A 61 -19.48 -2.84 10.08
N ALA A 62 -19.15 -2.96 8.78
CA ALA A 62 -20.13 -3.12 7.71
C ALA A 62 -20.90 -4.45 7.84
N GLU A 63 -20.20 -5.55 8.14
CA GLU A 63 -20.81 -6.86 8.43
C GLU A 63 -21.76 -6.79 9.62
N ALA A 64 -21.34 -6.16 10.72
CA ALA A 64 -22.16 -5.95 11.91
C ALA A 64 -23.40 -5.06 11.63
N ALA A 65 -23.31 -4.15 10.67
CA ALA A 65 -24.42 -3.33 10.19
C ALA A 65 -25.37 -4.06 9.21
N GLY A 66 -25.09 -5.33 8.89
CA GLY A 66 -25.92 -6.17 8.03
C GLY A 66 -25.60 -6.09 6.54
N ALA A 67 -24.37 -5.68 6.17
CA ALA A 67 -23.94 -5.74 4.78
C ALA A 67 -23.97 -7.18 4.26
N THR A 68 -24.50 -7.36 3.05
CA THR A 68 -24.63 -8.69 2.44
C THR A 68 -23.29 -9.15 1.84
N GLU A 69 -23.12 -10.47 1.66
CA GLU A 69 -21.95 -11.05 1.01
C GLU A 69 -21.73 -10.47 -0.41
N GLU A 70 -22.79 -10.25 -1.16
CA GLU A 70 -22.74 -9.64 -2.50
C GLU A 70 -22.20 -8.21 -2.45
N GLN A 71 -22.57 -7.42 -1.45
CA GLN A 71 -22.07 -6.06 -1.26
C GLN A 71 -20.60 -6.06 -0.83
N LEU A 72 -20.17 -7.05 -0.06
CA LEU A 72 -18.79 -7.17 0.45
C LEU A 72 -17.83 -7.80 -0.56
N ALA A 73 -18.31 -8.57 -1.53
CA ALA A 73 -17.45 -9.29 -2.49
C ALA A 73 -16.42 -8.38 -3.19
N PRO A 74 -16.76 -7.19 -3.76
CA PRO A 74 -15.77 -6.31 -4.37
C PRO A 74 -14.78 -5.74 -3.35
N ILE A 75 -15.17 -5.59 -2.09
CA ILE A 75 -14.31 -5.11 -1.00
C ILE A 75 -13.29 -6.18 -0.64
N PHE A 76 -13.68 -7.45 -0.58
CA PHE A 76 -12.79 -8.57 -0.33
C PHE A 76 -11.75 -8.75 -1.45
N GLU A 77 -12.09 -8.43 -2.70
CA GLU A 77 -11.09 -8.43 -3.79
C GLU A 77 -10.02 -7.35 -3.61
N LEU A 78 -10.39 -6.16 -3.12
CA LEU A 78 -9.43 -5.11 -2.77
C LEU A 78 -8.57 -5.53 -1.55
N GLN A 79 -9.20 -6.14 -0.54
CA GLN A 79 -8.49 -6.68 0.63
C GLN A 79 -7.41 -7.68 0.25
N LYS A 80 -7.75 -8.65 -0.61
CA LYS A 80 -6.78 -9.65 -1.11
C LYS A 80 -5.60 -8.98 -1.81
N LYS A 81 -5.87 -7.99 -2.67
CA LYS A 81 -4.83 -7.23 -3.38
C LYS A 81 -3.94 -6.47 -2.42
N ALA A 82 -4.51 -5.85 -1.40
CA ALA A 82 -3.76 -5.10 -0.39
C ALA A 82 -2.89 -6.02 0.46
N ALA A 83 -3.47 -7.07 1.03
CA ALA A 83 -2.79 -8.01 1.91
C ALA A 83 -1.64 -8.71 1.19
N TRP A 84 -1.87 -9.22 -0.02
CA TRP A 84 -0.83 -9.88 -0.81
C TRP A 84 0.40 -9.00 -1.04
N ARG A 85 0.20 -7.71 -1.30
CA ARG A 85 1.30 -6.77 -1.53
C ARG A 85 2.12 -6.50 -0.28
N LEU A 86 1.46 -6.36 0.85
CA LEU A 86 2.15 -6.19 2.14
C LEU A 86 2.94 -7.46 2.48
N ASP A 87 2.33 -8.65 2.34
CA ASP A 87 2.97 -9.93 2.60
C ASP A 87 4.17 -10.17 1.68
N PHE A 88 4.05 -9.80 0.41
CA PHE A 88 5.13 -9.94 -0.56
C PHE A 88 6.38 -9.16 -0.14
N ILE A 89 6.22 -7.89 0.26
CA ILE A 89 7.36 -7.07 0.71
C ILE A 89 7.84 -7.49 2.10
N SER A 90 6.95 -7.92 3.00
CA SER A 90 7.34 -8.39 4.34
C SER A 90 8.16 -9.67 4.29
N SER A 91 7.93 -10.51 3.29
CA SER A 91 8.65 -11.77 3.06
C SER A 91 10.02 -11.58 2.40
N GLU A 92 10.29 -10.41 1.84
CA GLU A 92 11.55 -10.08 1.17
C GLU A 92 12.65 -9.85 2.21
N ASN A 93 13.75 -10.59 2.09
CA ASN A 93 14.79 -10.70 3.13
C ASN A 93 15.72 -9.50 3.22
N SER A 94 15.72 -8.58 2.26
CA SER A 94 16.58 -7.40 2.25
C SER A 94 15.97 -6.14 2.84
N LYS A 95 14.71 -6.19 3.23
CA LYS A 95 13.91 -5.03 3.64
C LYS A 95 13.96 -3.89 2.61
N GLY A 96 13.78 -4.25 1.34
CA GLY A 96 13.76 -3.30 0.23
C GLY A 96 15.13 -2.91 -0.31
N PHE A 97 16.24 -3.38 0.26
CA PHE A 97 17.57 -2.98 -0.21
C PHE A 97 17.86 -3.41 -1.65
N HIS A 98 17.34 -4.56 -2.08
CA HIS A 98 17.55 -5.06 -3.45
C HIS A 98 16.78 -4.25 -4.52
N ALA A 99 15.62 -3.67 -4.16
CA ALA A 99 14.76 -2.94 -5.08
C ALA A 99 13.87 -1.95 -4.31
N ASP A 100 14.46 -0.91 -3.73
CA ASP A 100 13.78 0.03 -2.85
C ASP A 100 12.62 0.77 -3.51
N GLN A 101 12.80 1.21 -4.76
CA GLN A 101 11.75 1.90 -5.51
C GLN A 101 10.55 0.99 -5.79
N GLU A 102 10.80 -0.28 -6.13
CA GLU A 102 9.75 -1.26 -6.36
C GLU A 102 9.03 -1.63 -5.06
N ALA A 103 9.76 -1.78 -3.96
CA ALA A 103 9.18 -2.00 -2.65
C ALA A 103 8.26 -0.84 -2.25
N MET A 104 8.66 0.41 -2.45
CA MET A 104 7.86 1.60 -2.18
C MET A 104 6.61 1.66 -3.07
N ARG A 105 6.71 1.29 -4.36
CA ARG A 105 5.58 1.23 -5.28
C ARG A 105 4.54 0.19 -4.84
N ILE A 106 4.99 -1.03 -4.55
CA ILE A 106 4.10 -2.14 -4.12
C ILE A 106 3.40 -1.81 -2.80
N LEU A 107 4.12 -1.26 -1.83
CA LEU A 107 3.53 -0.83 -0.56
C LEU A 107 2.56 0.35 -0.74
N GLY A 108 2.85 1.26 -1.66
CA GLY A 108 1.93 2.33 -2.07
C GLY A 108 0.60 1.78 -2.61
N GLU A 109 0.67 0.77 -3.49
CA GLU A 109 -0.53 0.08 -4.00
C GLU A 109 -1.29 -0.66 -2.90
N SER A 110 -0.58 -1.26 -1.92
CA SER A 110 -1.23 -1.88 -0.76
C SER A 110 -2.07 -0.88 0.03
N ILE A 111 -1.49 0.30 0.30
CA ILE A 111 -2.20 1.40 0.99
C ILE A 111 -3.41 1.86 0.17
N ASP A 112 -3.24 2.05 -1.13
CA ASP A 112 -4.32 2.52 -2.01
C ASP A 112 -5.49 1.55 -2.04
N TYR A 113 -5.26 0.25 -2.25
CA TYR A 113 -6.31 -0.77 -2.18
C TYR A 113 -6.97 -0.85 -0.81
N SER A 114 -6.20 -0.73 0.28
CA SER A 114 -6.75 -0.70 1.63
C SER A 114 -7.70 0.48 1.83
N ARG A 115 -7.30 1.69 1.41
CA ARG A 115 -8.13 2.89 1.54
C ARG A 115 -9.37 2.87 0.64
N GLN A 116 -9.28 2.29 -0.55
CA GLN A 116 -10.45 2.08 -1.42
C GLN A 116 -11.45 1.13 -0.77
N ALA A 117 -11.00 0.00 -0.23
CA ALA A 117 -11.84 -0.99 0.45
C ALA A 117 -12.46 -0.43 1.73
N GLU A 118 -11.69 0.27 2.56
CA GLU A 118 -12.16 0.97 3.74
C GLU A 118 -13.28 1.96 3.41
N ALA A 119 -13.05 2.84 2.44
CA ALA A 119 -14.05 3.82 2.01
C ALA A 119 -15.32 3.16 1.48
N ALA A 120 -15.22 2.02 0.79
CA ALA A 120 -16.37 1.25 0.32
C ALA A 120 -17.15 0.62 1.49
N ALA A 121 -16.43 0.01 2.46
CA ALA A 121 -17.04 -0.60 3.64
C ALA A 121 -17.76 0.44 4.52
N LEU A 122 -17.16 1.61 4.74
CA LEU A 122 -17.75 2.70 5.49
C LEU A 122 -19.08 3.20 4.89
N ARG A 123 -19.21 3.18 3.55
CA ARG A 123 -20.48 3.54 2.87
C ARG A 123 -21.59 2.52 3.13
N LEU A 124 -21.26 1.25 3.32
CA LEU A 124 -22.24 0.21 3.65
C LEU A 124 -22.74 0.32 5.08
N ARG A 125 -21.93 0.89 5.97
CA ARG A 125 -22.31 1.15 7.37
C ARG A 125 -23.24 2.36 7.53
N ALA A 126 -23.15 3.35 6.64
CA ALA A 126 -24.00 4.54 6.72
C ALA A 126 -25.46 4.17 6.41
N PRO A 127 -26.46 4.67 7.18
CA PRO A 127 -27.85 4.53 6.80
C PRO A 127 -28.02 5.10 5.39
N LYS A 128 -28.71 4.34 4.51
CA LYS A 128 -28.97 4.76 3.13
C LYS A 128 -29.61 6.14 3.17
N ALA A 129 -28.89 7.17 2.73
CA ALA A 129 -29.46 8.50 2.61
C ALA A 129 -30.73 8.41 1.74
N PRO A 130 -31.82 9.10 2.09
CA PRO A 130 -33.00 9.10 1.24
C PRO A 130 -32.57 9.54 -0.15
N GLU A 131 -33.02 8.80 -1.14
CA GLU A 131 -32.70 9.02 -2.55
C GLU A 131 -33.12 10.46 -2.88
N SER A 132 -32.16 11.37 -2.91
CA SER A 132 -32.38 12.76 -3.29
C SER A 132 -32.78 12.73 -4.77
N THR A 133 -34.09 12.78 -5.03
CA THR A 133 -34.61 13.22 -6.31
C THR A 133 -34.06 14.63 -6.52
N ARG A 134 -32.93 14.74 -7.21
CA ARG A 134 -32.52 16.02 -7.78
C ARG A 134 -33.59 16.39 -8.81
N GLU A 135 -34.54 17.16 -8.35
CA GLU A 135 -35.46 17.86 -9.24
C GLU A 135 -34.54 18.78 -10.10
N VAL A 136 -34.39 18.39 -11.36
CA VAL A 136 -33.68 19.22 -12.34
C VAL A 136 -34.62 20.42 -12.55
N VAL A 137 -34.35 21.52 -11.87
CA VAL A 137 -35.00 22.80 -12.14
C VAL A 137 -34.61 23.20 -13.55
N PRO A 138 -35.55 23.29 -14.51
CA PRO A 138 -35.24 23.77 -15.84
C PRO A 138 -34.72 25.21 -15.74
N VAL A 139 -33.52 25.47 -16.26
CA VAL A 139 -33.03 26.84 -16.41
C VAL A 139 -33.79 27.47 -17.58
N GLU A 140 -34.92 28.13 -17.26
CA GLU A 140 -35.57 29.00 -18.23
C GLU A 140 -34.72 30.23 -18.51
N GLY A 141 -34.37 30.45 -19.76
CA GLY A 141 -33.86 31.74 -20.22
C GLY A 141 -32.42 31.83 -20.69
N VAL A 142 -31.96 30.90 -21.52
CA VAL A 142 -30.81 31.19 -22.42
C VAL A 142 -31.31 31.29 -23.85
N THR A 143 -31.67 32.50 -24.26
CA THR A 143 -31.90 32.82 -25.70
C THR A 143 -30.54 32.87 -26.39
N PRO A 144 -30.35 32.12 -27.49
CA PRO A 144 -29.11 32.23 -28.26
C PRO A 144 -29.02 33.61 -28.92
N ALA A 145 -27.88 34.27 -28.74
CA ALA A 145 -27.57 35.51 -29.45
C ALA A 145 -27.63 35.25 -30.97
N LYS A 146 -28.43 36.05 -31.66
CA LYS A 146 -28.47 36.06 -33.13
C LYS A 146 -27.20 36.76 -33.59
N ASP A 147 -26.38 36.01 -34.35
CA ASP A 147 -25.27 36.56 -35.11
C ASP A 147 -25.85 37.47 -36.20
N GLY A 148 -25.36 38.76 -36.22
CA GLY A 148 -25.51 39.73 -37.27
C GLY A 148 -24.21 39.88 -38.05
#